data_44bac46b54ed0507138d15609ad74297
#
_entry.id   44bac46b54ed0507138d15609ad74297
#
_cell.length_a   1.000
_cell.length_b   1.000
_cell.length_c   1.000
_cell.angle_alpha   90.00
_cell.angle_beta   90.00
_cell.angle_gamma   90.00
#
_symmetry.space_group_name_H-M   'P 1'
#
loop_
_entity.id
_entity.type
_entity.pdbx_description
1 polymer ?
#
loop_
_entity_poly.entity_id
_entity_poly.type
_entity_poly.pdbx_seq_one_letter_code
_entity_poly.pdbx_strand_id
1 'polypeptide(L)'
;TMVTRAEGDRAGVEVGFQEWFGGLGHVVPVAGVRFDGVEVARPGPGVLKTIADAEVVVVAPSNPIVSIGPLLAVPGLADALRARRDDTVAVSPIVAGAALKGPAASLIRDLGHEASVVGVASLYRDVAATLVVDTADASLAGAVEAAGMACVVTDTVMADPTVAGALAKATLEASR
;
A
#
# COMPACT_ATOMS: atom_id res chain seq x y z
N THR A 1 -11.96 5.40 -8.54
CA THR A 1 -11.65 6.00 -7.23
C THR A 1 -12.10 7.44 -7.23
N MET A 2 -12.84 7.81 -6.21
CA MET A 2 -13.30 9.16 -5.92
C MET A 2 -12.55 9.69 -4.71
N VAL A 3 -12.26 10.99 -4.72
CA VAL A 3 -11.51 11.68 -3.67
C VAL A 3 -12.36 12.86 -3.19
N THR A 4 -12.58 12.96 -1.88
CA THR A 4 -13.30 14.08 -1.26
C THR A 4 -12.31 15.16 -0.87
N ARG A 5 -12.49 16.37 -1.34
CA ARG A 5 -11.62 17.52 -1.02
C ARG A 5 -11.84 17.99 0.41
N ALA A 6 -10.77 18.19 1.16
CA ALA A 6 -10.85 18.65 2.55
C ALA A 6 -11.00 20.16 2.69
N GLU A 7 -10.47 20.93 1.74
CA GLU A 7 -10.33 22.39 1.85
C GLU A 7 -10.68 23.14 0.54
N GLY A 8 -10.75 24.46 0.63
CA GLY A 8 -11.02 25.37 -0.47
C GLY A 8 -12.51 25.55 -0.78
N ASP A 9 -12.82 26.27 -1.85
CA ASP A 9 -14.20 26.63 -2.26
C ASP A 9 -15.09 25.41 -2.57
N ARG A 10 -14.48 24.23 -2.69
CA ARG A 10 -15.15 22.95 -2.97
C ARG A 10 -14.84 21.90 -1.89
N ALA A 11 -14.67 22.32 -0.64
CA ALA A 11 -14.56 21.37 0.47
C ALA A 11 -15.81 20.46 0.52
N GLY A 12 -15.59 19.16 0.77
CA GLY A 12 -16.67 18.15 0.79
C GLY A 12 -17.12 17.66 -0.60
N VAL A 13 -16.64 18.26 -1.70
CA VAL A 13 -16.97 17.79 -3.05
C VAL A 13 -16.10 16.63 -3.45
N GLU A 14 -16.73 15.57 -3.96
CA GLU A 14 -16.02 14.44 -4.58
C GLU A 14 -15.60 14.78 -6.01
N VAL A 15 -14.36 14.41 -6.36
CA VAL A 15 -13.83 14.47 -7.73
C VAL A 15 -13.20 13.13 -8.09
N GLY A 16 -13.07 12.85 -9.37
CA GLY A 16 -12.32 11.68 -9.84
C GLY A 16 -10.85 11.75 -9.42
N PHE A 17 -10.24 10.62 -9.05
CA PHE A 17 -8.83 10.58 -8.66
C PHE A 17 -7.91 11.20 -9.73
N GLN A 18 -8.15 10.93 -11.01
CA GLN A 18 -7.34 11.48 -12.10
C GLN A 18 -7.47 13.00 -12.23
N GLU A 19 -8.66 13.54 -11.97
CA GLU A 19 -8.88 15.00 -11.94
C GLU A 19 -8.12 15.63 -10.76
N TRP A 20 -8.22 15.02 -9.58
CA TRP A 20 -7.48 15.50 -8.40
C TRP A 20 -5.96 15.38 -8.61
N PHE A 21 -5.48 14.25 -9.11
CA PHE A 21 -4.06 13.98 -9.27
C PHE A 21 -3.42 14.81 -10.39
N GLY A 22 -3.99 14.78 -11.61
CA GLY A 22 -3.45 15.46 -12.79
C GLY A 22 -3.98 16.88 -12.96
N GLY A 23 -5.27 17.10 -12.74
CA GLY A 23 -5.92 18.40 -12.95
C GLY A 23 -5.63 19.41 -11.83
N LEU A 24 -5.66 18.96 -10.56
CA LEU A 24 -5.41 19.80 -9.40
C LEU A 24 -3.98 19.66 -8.83
N GLY A 25 -3.11 18.88 -9.50
CA GLY A 25 -1.72 18.71 -9.09
C GLY A 25 -1.55 18.05 -7.71
N HIS A 26 -2.60 17.35 -7.20
CA HIS A 26 -2.66 16.67 -5.88
C HIS A 26 -2.21 17.56 -4.69
N VAL A 27 -2.36 18.88 -4.82
CA VAL A 27 -2.00 19.83 -3.76
C VAL A 27 -3.15 20.10 -2.78
N VAL A 28 -4.37 19.72 -3.15
CA VAL A 28 -5.55 19.92 -2.29
C VAL A 28 -5.65 18.74 -1.34
N PRO A 29 -5.68 18.99 0.00
CA PRO A 29 -5.83 17.93 0.99
C PRO A 29 -7.12 17.11 0.79
N VAL A 30 -7.07 15.85 1.21
CA VAL A 30 -8.12 14.85 1.00
C VAL A 30 -8.81 14.50 2.31
N ALA A 31 -10.14 14.68 2.38
CA ALA A 31 -10.95 14.31 3.54
C ALA A 31 -11.42 12.84 3.49
N GLY A 32 -11.39 12.20 2.32
CA GLY A 32 -11.82 10.83 2.18
C GLY A 32 -11.56 10.27 0.78
N VAL A 33 -11.53 8.96 0.69
CA VAL A 33 -11.41 8.21 -0.56
C VAL A 33 -12.50 7.15 -0.61
N ARG A 34 -13.19 7.04 -1.74
CA ARG A 34 -14.24 6.06 -2.00
C ARG A 34 -13.97 5.36 -3.34
N PHE A 35 -14.31 4.10 -3.39
CA PHE A 35 -14.18 3.29 -4.60
C PHE A 35 -15.57 3.04 -5.18
N ASP A 36 -15.96 3.85 -6.14
CA ASP A 36 -17.30 3.82 -6.75
C ASP A 36 -17.57 2.47 -7.43
N GLY A 37 -18.73 1.87 -7.14
CA GLY A 37 -19.15 0.58 -7.69
C GLY A 37 -18.40 -0.64 -7.16
N VAL A 38 -17.52 -0.49 -6.14
CA VAL A 38 -16.73 -1.61 -5.62
C VAL A 38 -17.59 -2.68 -4.96
N GLU A 39 -18.74 -2.31 -4.39
CA GLU A 39 -19.67 -3.20 -3.71
C GLU A 39 -20.32 -4.24 -4.64
N VAL A 40 -20.39 -3.95 -5.93
CA VAL A 40 -20.88 -4.88 -6.97
C VAL A 40 -19.77 -5.48 -7.82
N ALA A 41 -18.52 -5.03 -7.60
CA ALA A 41 -17.37 -5.58 -8.30
C ALA A 41 -17.10 -7.04 -7.88
N ARG A 42 -16.43 -7.76 -8.75
CA ARG A 42 -16.03 -9.16 -8.49
C ARG A 42 -14.60 -9.36 -8.94
N PRO A 43 -13.84 -10.22 -8.24
CA PRO A 43 -12.53 -10.65 -8.72
C PRO A 43 -12.65 -11.27 -10.12
N GLY A 44 -11.68 -10.98 -10.98
CA GLY A 44 -11.60 -11.60 -12.30
C GLY A 44 -11.49 -13.13 -12.21
N PRO A 45 -11.79 -13.85 -13.31
CA PRO A 45 -11.66 -15.31 -13.33
C PRO A 45 -10.27 -15.77 -12.91
N GLY A 46 -10.21 -16.71 -11.98
CA GLY A 46 -8.95 -17.32 -11.50
C GLY A 46 -8.20 -16.51 -10.43
N VAL A 47 -8.50 -15.23 -10.19
CA VAL A 47 -7.74 -14.39 -9.24
C VAL A 47 -7.71 -15.00 -7.83
N LEU A 48 -8.86 -15.36 -7.27
CA LEU A 48 -8.93 -15.94 -5.92
C LEU A 48 -8.17 -17.28 -5.85
N LYS A 49 -8.29 -18.10 -6.91
CA LYS A 49 -7.56 -19.38 -6.98
C LYS A 49 -6.06 -19.14 -7.04
N THR A 50 -5.59 -18.19 -7.85
CA THR A 50 -4.16 -17.86 -7.95
C THR A 50 -3.60 -17.38 -6.61
N ILE A 51 -4.34 -16.55 -5.86
CA ILE A 51 -3.94 -16.13 -4.51
C ILE A 51 -3.86 -17.33 -3.57
N ALA A 52 -4.85 -18.23 -3.61
CA ALA A 52 -4.88 -19.40 -2.75
C ALA A 52 -3.75 -20.39 -3.03
N ASP A 53 -3.36 -20.58 -4.29
CA ASP A 53 -2.38 -21.58 -4.71
C ASP A 53 -0.93 -21.03 -4.78
N ALA A 54 -0.73 -19.72 -4.67
CA ALA A 54 0.60 -19.12 -4.77
C ALA A 54 1.48 -19.57 -3.57
N GLU A 55 2.76 -19.87 -3.81
CA GLU A 55 3.72 -20.11 -2.72
C GLU A 55 3.94 -18.85 -1.90
N VAL A 56 4.04 -17.70 -2.55
CA VAL A 56 4.22 -16.38 -1.95
C VAL A 56 3.32 -15.38 -2.65
N VAL A 57 2.69 -14.52 -1.87
CA VAL A 57 1.97 -13.34 -2.39
C VAL A 57 2.77 -12.08 -2.09
N VAL A 58 3.01 -11.25 -3.10
CA VAL A 58 3.75 -10.00 -2.93
C VAL A 58 2.85 -8.80 -3.17
N VAL A 59 2.76 -7.91 -2.19
CA VAL A 59 2.19 -6.57 -2.35
C VAL A 59 3.31 -5.63 -2.77
N ALA A 60 3.35 -5.30 -4.06
CA ALA A 60 4.38 -4.42 -4.63
C ALA A 60 4.33 -3.00 -4.03
N PRO A 61 5.44 -2.23 -4.03
CA PRO A 61 5.53 -0.89 -3.43
C PRO A 61 4.69 0.12 -4.20
N SER A 62 3.40 0.12 -3.98
CA SER A 62 2.43 1.03 -4.58
C SER A 62 1.65 1.77 -3.50
N ASN A 63 0.91 2.82 -3.90
CA ASN A 63 0.14 3.63 -2.96
C ASN A 63 -0.89 2.76 -2.21
N PRO A 64 -0.82 2.64 -0.87
CA PRO A 64 -1.72 1.80 -0.09
C PRO A 64 -3.19 2.20 -0.22
N ILE A 65 -3.45 3.49 -0.42
CA ILE A 65 -4.80 4.05 -0.41
C ILE A 65 -5.47 3.92 -1.78
N VAL A 66 -4.82 4.42 -2.83
CA VAL A 66 -5.48 4.56 -4.15
C VAL A 66 -5.06 3.51 -5.17
N SER A 67 -4.04 2.69 -4.87
CA SER A 67 -3.60 1.59 -5.74
C SER A 67 -3.95 0.22 -5.15
N ILE A 68 -3.55 -0.04 -3.92
CA ILE A 68 -3.83 -1.32 -3.23
C ILE A 68 -5.23 -1.32 -2.61
N GLY A 69 -5.65 -0.20 -2.01
CA GLY A 69 -6.98 -0.06 -1.40
C GLY A 69 -8.14 -0.48 -2.29
N PRO A 70 -8.21 -0.05 -3.56
CA PRO A 70 -9.26 -0.51 -4.48
C PRO A 70 -9.29 -2.03 -4.66
N LEU A 71 -8.13 -2.69 -4.68
CA LEU A 71 -8.06 -4.15 -4.79
C LEU A 71 -8.60 -4.82 -3.53
N LEU A 72 -8.17 -4.33 -2.35
CA LEU A 72 -8.63 -4.85 -1.06
C LEU A 72 -10.12 -4.61 -0.82
N ALA A 73 -10.69 -3.57 -1.43
CA ALA A 73 -12.11 -3.25 -1.33
C ALA A 73 -13.00 -4.14 -2.21
N VAL A 74 -12.45 -4.81 -3.22
CA VAL A 74 -13.23 -5.77 -4.04
C VAL A 74 -13.66 -6.95 -3.16
N PRO A 75 -14.96 -7.30 -3.11
CA PRO A 75 -15.46 -8.38 -2.27
C PRO A 75 -14.70 -9.70 -2.45
N GLY A 76 -14.22 -10.27 -1.35
CA GLY A 76 -13.48 -11.53 -1.30
C GLY A 76 -11.95 -11.42 -1.49
N LEU A 77 -11.40 -10.32 -2.02
CA LEU A 77 -9.95 -10.19 -2.21
C LEU A 77 -9.21 -10.02 -0.87
N ALA A 78 -9.69 -9.13 -0.01
CA ALA A 78 -9.08 -8.96 1.32
C ALA A 78 -9.15 -10.26 2.14
N ASP A 79 -10.25 -11.00 2.08
CA ASP A 79 -10.41 -12.26 2.80
C ASP A 79 -9.46 -13.34 2.25
N ALA A 80 -9.29 -13.40 0.94
CA ALA A 80 -8.32 -14.30 0.32
C ALA A 80 -6.87 -14.00 0.76
N LEU A 81 -6.50 -12.72 0.86
CA LEU A 81 -5.19 -12.30 1.36
C LEU A 81 -5.03 -12.57 2.86
N ARG A 82 -6.05 -12.31 3.68
CA ARG A 82 -6.02 -12.66 5.11
C ARG A 82 -5.79 -14.15 5.35
N ALA A 83 -6.43 -15.00 4.53
CA ALA A 83 -6.24 -16.45 4.59
C ALA A 83 -4.80 -16.88 4.20
N ARG A 84 -4.07 -16.02 3.51
CA ARG A 84 -2.67 -16.23 3.09
C ARG A 84 -1.71 -15.24 3.73
N ARG A 85 -2.11 -14.62 4.86
CA ARG A 85 -1.35 -13.57 5.53
C ARG A 85 0.11 -13.97 5.78
N ASP A 86 0.33 -15.18 6.28
CA ASP A 86 1.66 -15.67 6.68
C ASP A 86 2.60 -15.88 5.47
N ASP A 87 2.05 -16.10 4.29
CA ASP A 87 2.78 -16.23 3.02
C ASP A 87 2.74 -14.93 2.18
N THR A 88 2.24 -13.83 2.76
CA THR A 88 2.15 -12.53 2.08
C THR A 88 3.20 -11.58 2.62
N VAL A 89 3.99 -11.02 1.71
CA VAL A 89 5.02 -10.00 1.98
C VAL A 89 4.66 -8.71 1.28
N ALA A 90 4.66 -7.60 2.00
CA ALA A 90 4.47 -6.28 1.42
C ALA A 90 5.80 -5.51 1.35
N VAL A 91 5.98 -4.70 0.31
CA VAL A 91 7.11 -3.78 0.20
C VAL A 91 6.60 -2.36 0.42
N SER A 92 7.23 -1.61 1.31
CA SER A 92 6.83 -0.25 1.63
C SER A 92 7.08 0.71 0.46
N PRO A 93 6.08 1.53 0.07
CA PRO A 93 6.27 2.63 -0.87
C PRO A 93 6.81 3.90 -0.21
N ILE A 94 6.95 3.91 1.12
CA ILE A 94 7.46 5.05 1.90
C ILE A 94 8.90 4.77 2.26
N VAL A 95 9.78 5.75 2.00
CA VAL A 95 11.20 5.75 2.33
C VAL A 95 11.52 7.07 3.03
N ALA A 96 12.09 7.01 4.22
CA ALA A 96 12.43 8.18 5.05
C ALA A 96 11.25 9.17 5.23
N GLY A 97 10.05 8.64 5.45
CA GLY A 97 8.84 9.44 5.65
C GLY A 97 8.26 10.10 4.39
N ALA A 98 8.78 9.76 3.21
CA ALA A 98 8.34 10.30 1.93
C ALA A 98 8.01 9.19 0.92
N ALA A 99 7.11 9.46 -0.02
CA ALA A 99 6.94 8.64 -1.20
C ALA A 99 7.97 9.04 -2.25
N LEU A 100 8.63 8.08 -2.88
CA LEU A 100 9.59 8.36 -3.97
C LEU A 100 8.91 9.01 -5.17
N LYS A 101 7.64 8.66 -5.41
CA LYS A 101 6.80 9.25 -6.47
C LYS A 101 5.33 9.27 -6.03
N GLY A 102 4.62 10.33 -6.48
CA GLY A 102 3.18 10.46 -6.27
C GLY A 102 2.77 10.81 -4.83
N PRO A 103 1.47 10.83 -4.56
CA PRO A 103 0.89 11.42 -3.34
C PRO A 103 0.73 10.44 -2.18
N ALA A 104 1.45 9.30 -2.12
CA ALA A 104 1.20 8.28 -1.10
C ALA A 104 1.36 8.86 0.31
N ALA A 105 2.44 9.58 0.59
CA ALA A 105 2.70 10.13 1.92
C ALA A 105 1.68 11.22 2.32
N SER A 106 1.24 12.08 1.39
CA SER A 106 0.20 13.08 1.67
C SER A 106 -1.15 12.42 1.91
N LEU A 107 -1.58 11.48 1.05
CA LEU A 107 -2.84 10.76 1.24
C LEU A 107 -2.90 9.98 2.56
N ILE A 108 -1.79 9.33 2.95
CA ILE A 108 -1.70 8.63 4.24
C ILE A 108 -1.93 9.61 5.39
N ARG A 109 -1.28 10.80 5.37
CA ARG A 109 -1.46 11.84 6.38
C ARG A 109 -2.86 12.44 6.37
N ASP A 110 -3.37 12.80 5.20
CA ASP A 110 -4.68 13.42 5.03
C ASP A 110 -5.81 12.54 5.57
N LEU A 111 -5.64 11.22 5.48
CA LEU A 111 -6.58 10.23 6.02
C LEU A 111 -6.30 9.83 7.47
N GLY A 112 -5.44 10.58 8.18
CA GLY A 112 -5.19 10.41 9.62
C GLY A 112 -4.23 9.28 9.98
N HIS A 113 -3.49 8.73 9.01
CA HIS A 113 -2.45 7.74 9.26
C HIS A 113 -1.06 8.37 9.32
N GLU A 114 -0.12 7.70 9.98
CA GLU A 114 1.29 8.09 9.98
C GLU A 114 1.92 7.84 8.61
N ALA A 115 2.51 8.86 7.99
CA ALA A 115 3.21 8.73 6.71
C ALA A 115 4.63 8.19 6.93
N SER A 116 4.73 6.96 7.38
CA SER A 116 5.97 6.23 7.64
C SER A 116 5.79 4.75 7.29
N VAL A 117 6.87 3.96 7.40
CA VAL A 117 6.79 2.51 7.29
C VAL A 117 5.92 1.89 8.37
N VAL A 118 5.79 2.52 9.54
CA VAL A 118 4.91 2.08 10.63
C VAL A 118 3.43 2.27 10.24
N GLY A 119 3.10 3.41 9.63
CA GLY A 119 1.75 3.64 9.10
C GLY A 119 1.40 2.65 7.99
N VAL A 120 2.35 2.32 7.11
CA VAL A 120 2.17 1.26 6.09
C VAL A 120 1.94 -0.10 6.74
N ALA A 121 2.71 -0.45 7.77
CA ALA A 121 2.51 -1.69 8.53
C ALA A 121 1.09 -1.75 9.11
N SER A 122 0.62 -0.67 9.71
CA SER A 122 -0.73 -0.58 10.27
C SER A 122 -1.84 -0.80 9.24
N LEU A 123 -1.60 -0.41 7.98
CA LEU A 123 -2.55 -0.60 6.88
C LEU A 123 -2.53 -2.04 6.33
N TYR A 124 -1.39 -2.75 6.44
CA TYR A 124 -1.22 -4.07 5.80
C TYR A 124 -1.21 -5.26 6.76
N ARG A 125 -1.07 -5.05 8.08
CA ARG A 125 -0.90 -6.11 9.08
C ARG A 125 -1.96 -7.22 9.03
N ASP A 126 -3.16 -6.92 8.56
CA ASP A 126 -4.24 -7.90 8.46
C ASP A 126 -4.14 -8.79 7.22
N VAL A 127 -3.37 -8.36 6.21
CA VAL A 127 -3.27 -9.05 4.90
C VAL A 127 -1.87 -9.51 4.56
N ALA A 128 -0.84 -9.06 5.30
CA ALA A 128 0.55 -9.46 5.10
C ALA A 128 1.25 -9.64 6.45
N ALA A 129 2.07 -10.68 6.59
CA ALA A 129 2.83 -10.95 7.81
C ALA A 129 4.14 -10.19 7.87
N THR A 130 4.74 -9.88 6.72
CA THR A 130 6.06 -9.25 6.62
C THR A 130 6.02 -7.96 5.82
N LEU A 131 6.70 -6.92 6.33
CA LEU A 131 6.94 -5.67 5.60
C LEU A 131 8.44 -5.53 5.29
N VAL A 132 8.75 -5.37 4.02
CA VAL A 132 10.09 -5.00 3.54
C VAL A 132 10.19 -3.48 3.54
N VAL A 133 11.19 -2.93 4.21
CA VAL A 133 11.43 -1.48 4.36
C VAL A 133 12.81 -1.11 3.86
N ASP A 134 12.99 0.14 3.47
CA ASP A 134 14.27 0.66 3.01
C ASP A 134 15.30 0.74 4.15
N THR A 135 16.58 0.64 3.81
CA THR A 135 17.70 0.82 4.74
C THR A 135 17.66 2.19 5.43
N ALA A 136 17.12 3.23 4.79
CA ALA A 136 16.90 4.54 5.39
C ALA A 136 15.91 4.53 6.57
N ASP A 137 15.02 3.53 6.64
CA ASP A 137 14.04 3.37 7.72
C ASP A 137 14.41 2.26 8.71
N ALA A 138 15.63 1.74 8.68
CA ALA A 138 16.11 0.63 9.54
C ALA A 138 15.85 0.86 11.04
N SER A 139 15.94 2.11 11.50
CA SER A 139 15.66 2.49 12.91
C SER A 139 14.20 2.27 13.33
N LEU A 140 13.27 2.14 12.38
CA LEU A 140 11.85 1.92 12.62
C LEU A 140 11.45 0.43 12.60
N ALA A 141 12.40 -0.50 12.37
CA ALA A 141 12.11 -1.94 12.28
C ALA A 141 11.35 -2.45 13.52
N GLY A 142 11.82 -2.14 14.73
CA GLY A 142 11.12 -2.53 15.96
C GLY A 142 9.73 -1.92 16.12
N ALA A 143 9.48 -0.73 15.56
CA ALA A 143 8.15 -0.13 15.56
C ALA A 143 7.20 -0.81 14.54
N VAL A 144 7.72 -1.27 13.41
CA VAL A 144 6.99 -2.12 12.45
C VAL A 144 6.60 -3.45 13.10
N GLU A 145 7.53 -4.06 13.85
CA GLU A 145 7.24 -5.31 14.59
C GLU A 145 6.19 -5.10 15.66
N ALA A 146 6.27 -4.00 16.41
CA ALA A 146 5.26 -3.62 17.39
C ALA A 146 3.88 -3.34 16.75
N ALA A 147 3.84 -2.92 15.48
CA ALA A 147 2.61 -2.75 14.71
C ALA A 147 2.01 -4.08 14.22
N GLY A 148 2.70 -5.22 14.40
CA GLY A 148 2.18 -6.57 14.14
C GLY A 148 2.64 -7.20 12.83
N MET A 149 3.74 -6.73 12.23
CA MET A 149 4.35 -7.33 11.03
C MET A 149 5.83 -7.63 11.30
N ALA A 150 6.35 -8.74 10.79
CA ALA A 150 7.79 -8.94 10.71
C ALA A 150 8.42 -7.86 9.80
N CYS A 151 9.67 -7.45 10.10
CA CYS A 151 10.34 -6.41 9.34
C CYS A 151 11.62 -6.93 8.70
N VAL A 152 11.74 -6.75 7.39
CA VAL A 152 12.95 -7.02 6.62
C VAL A 152 13.50 -5.71 6.08
N VAL A 153 14.77 -5.41 6.38
CA VAL A 153 15.44 -4.16 5.96
C VAL A 153 16.38 -4.46 4.79
N THR A 154 16.16 -3.78 3.68
CA THR A 154 17.03 -3.87 2.47
C THR A 154 16.89 -2.60 1.63
N ASP A 155 17.70 -2.44 0.60
CA ASP A 155 17.52 -1.35 -0.35
C ASP A 155 16.26 -1.57 -1.19
N THR A 156 15.29 -0.65 -1.10
CA THR A 156 14.00 -0.76 -1.81
C THR A 156 13.87 0.20 -2.99
N VAL A 157 14.77 1.16 -3.12
CA VAL A 157 14.78 2.12 -4.23
C VAL A 157 15.37 1.45 -5.47
N MET A 158 14.52 0.96 -6.37
CA MET A 158 14.89 0.25 -7.60
C MET A 158 15.56 1.19 -8.62
N ALA A 159 16.78 1.66 -8.29
CA ALA A 159 17.53 2.59 -9.12
C ALA A 159 18.01 1.94 -10.43
N ASP A 160 18.28 0.64 -10.40
CA ASP A 160 18.72 -0.16 -11.53
C ASP A 160 18.24 -1.62 -11.44
N PRO A 161 18.40 -2.44 -12.49
CA PRO A 161 17.96 -3.84 -12.49
C PRO A 161 18.63 -4.72 -11.43
N THR A 162 19.85 -4.40 -11.00
CA THR A 162 20.58 -5.18 -9.98
C THR A 162 19.91 -5.01 -8.61
N VAL A 163 19.63 -3.76 -8.22
CA VAL A 163 18.91 -3.45 -6.98
C VAL A 163 17.51 -4.02 -7.01
N ALA A 164 16.78 -3.88 -8.13
CA ALA A 164 15.45 -4.47 -8.29
C ALA A 164 15.47 -6.01 -8.13
N GLY A 165 16.47 -6.68 -8.69
CA GLY A 165 16.66 -8.13 -8.54
C GLY A 165 16.98 -8.53 -7.10
N ALA A 166 17.85 -7.77 -6.40
CA ALA A 166 18.17 -8.02 -5.00
C ALA A 166 16.93 -7.83 -4.10
N LEU A 167 16.16 -6.77 -4.32
CA LEU A 167 14.89 -6.54 -3.61
C LEU A 167 13.90 -7.68 -3.85
N ALA A 168 13.71 -8.11 -5.10
CA ALA A 168 12.81 -9.23 -5.41
C ALA A 168 13.23 -10.51 -4.67
N LYS A 169 14.55 -10.83 -4.66
CA LYS A 169 15.07 -11.97 -3.93
C LYS A 169 14.81 -11.87 -2.43
N ALA A 170 15.17 -10.75 -1.80
CA ALA A 170 14.94 -10.51 -0.37
C ALA A 170 13.44 -10.62 -0.01
N THR A 171 12.55 -10.09 -0.88
CA THR A 171 11.10 -10.16 -0.69
C THR A 171 10.59 -11.60 -0.73
N LEU A 172 11.07 -12.43 -1.66
CA LEU A 172 10.68 -13.85 -1.76
C LEU A 172 11.23 -14.69 -0.61
N GLU A 173 12.41 -14.36 -0.09
CA GLU A 173 13.02 -15.03 1.06
C GLU A 173 12.35 -14.65 2.39
N ALA A 174 11.73 -13.49 2.46
CA ALA A 174 11.05 -12.96 3.65
C ALA A 174 9.74 -13.67 4.02
N SER A 175 9.22 -14.53 3.15
CA SER A 175 8.00 -15.34 3.38
C SER A 175 8.29 -16.72 4.05
N ARG A 176 9.55 -17.01 4.36
CA ARG A 176 9.99 -18.33 4.87
C ARG A 176 10.25 -18.34 6.35
#